data_bf7d0e9c6808c74a982e8b478ecf6b0b
#
_entry.id   bf7d0e9c6808c74a982e8b478ecf6b0b
#
_cell.length_a   1.000
_cell.length_b   1.000
_cell.length_c   1.000
_cell.angle_alpha   90.00
_cell.angle_beta   90.00
_cell.angle_gamma   90.00
#
_symmetry.space_group_name_H-M   'P 1'
#
loop_
_entity.id
_entity.type
_entity.pdbx_description
1 polymer ?
#
loop_
_entity_poly.entity_id
_entity_poly.type
_entity_poly.pdbx_seq_one_letter_code
_entity_poly.pdbx_strand_id
1 'polypeptide(L)'
;MQGFDPKFNTFPDYILGITHEIWEQRGVNSLNHYYSDDIIVRSPASVVIGNQAVIKATYATLDEFPDRQLLGEDVIWSGTPEEGMLSSHRILSTATHSGNGVFGKATGTKLIYRVIADCHAKNNQINDEWLIRDLGAIVQQLGWTAEDYARQQIADEGGPNVCMKPFSEYSDAVSYTHLTLPTKRIV
;
A
#
# COMPACT_ATOMS: atom_id res chain seq x y z
N MET A 1 -21.34 12.91 3.34
CA MET A 1 -20.17 13.82 3.06
C MET A 1 -20.32 14.41 1.67
N GLN A 2 -20.15 15.70 1.54
CA GLN A 2 -20.29 16.39 0.25
C GLN A 2 -19.24 15.84 -0.77
N GLY A 3 -19.67 15.54 -2.00
CA GLY A 3 -18.79 15.01 -3.05
C GLY A 3 -18.39 13.54 -2.92
N PHE A 4 -18.85 12.84 -1.89
CA PHE A 4 -18.63 11.40 -1.71
C PHE A 4 -19.92 10.61 -1.89
N ASP A 5 -19.81 9.32 -2.18
CA ASP A 5 -20.94 8.42 -2.32
C ASP A 5 -21.84 8.49 -1.07
N PRO A 6 -23.15 8.77 -1.24
CA PRO A 6 -24.08 8.96 -0.11
C PRO A 6 -24.26 7.72 0.77
N LYS A 7 -23.83 6.56 0.34
CA LYS A 7 -23.85 5.33 1.18
C LYS A 7 -22.89 5.42 2.37
N PHE A 8 -21.89 6.33 2.34
CA PHE A 8 -20.93 6.54 3.41
C PHE A 8 -21.29 7.80 4.22
N ASN A 9 -21.52 7.63 5.51
CA ASN A 9 -21.88 8.73 6.40
C ASN A 9 -20.69 9.56 6.84
N THR A 10 -19.55 8.91 7.08
CA THR A 10 -18.31 9.50 7.57
C THR A 10 -17.12 9.09 6.70
N PHE A 11 -16.01 9.81 6.82
CA PHE A 11 -14.81 9.45 6.08
C PHE A 11 -14.21 8.09 6.51
N PRO A 12 -14.18 7.72 7.80
CA PRO A 12 -13.86 6.34 8.18
C PRO A 12 -14.77 5.30 7.52
N ASP A 13 -16.11 5.55 7.44
CA ASP A 13 -17.01 4.62 6.74
C ASP A 13 -16.65 4.47 5.26
N TYR A 14 -16.24 5.56 4.59
CA TYR A 14 -15.75 5.54 3.21
C TYR A 14 -14.50 4.67 3.09
N ILE A 15 -13.46 4.92 3.89
CA ILE A 15 -12.20 4.17 3.84
C ILE A 15 -12.39 2.68 4.14
N LEU A 16 -13.14 2.36 5.20
CA LEU A 16 -13.42 0.97 5.57
C LEU A 16 -14.33 0.27 4.53
N GLY A 17 -15.33 1.01 4.03
CA GLY A 17 -16.32 0.47 3.09
C GLY A 17 -15.70 0.15 1.72
N ILE A 18 -14.89 1.04 1.14
CA ILE A 18 -14.21 0.77 -0.13
C ILE A 18 -13.18 -0.36 0.02
N THR A 19 -12.47 -0.42 1.15
CA THR A 19 -11.54 -1.52 1.44
C THR A 19 -12.28 -2.85 1.47
N HIS A 20 -13.41 -2.93 2.18
CA HIS A 20 -14.24 -4.13 2.25
C HIS A 20 -14.79 -4.53 0.87
N GLU A 21 -15.31 -3.57 0.10
CA GLU A 21 -15.86 -3.83 -1.23
C GLU A 21 -14.79 -4.41 -2.19
N ILE A 22 -13.59 -3.83 -2.19
CA ILE A 22 -12.50 -4.27 -3.06
C ILE A 22 -11.96 -5.65 -2.64
N TRP A 23 -11.69 -5.83 -1.34
CA TRP A 23 -10.92 -6.97 -0.86
C TRP A 23 -11.78 -8.14 -0.37
N GLU A 24 -12.76 -7.92 0.51
CA GLU A 24 -13.61 -9.00 1.04
C GLU A 24 -14.67 -9.42 0.04
N GLN A 25 -15.28 -8.46 -0.68
CA GLN A 25 -16.28 -8.76 -1.71
C GLN A 25 -15.67 -9.06 -3.09
N ARG A 26 -14.35 -8.96 -3.23
CA ARG A 26 -13.65 -9.17 -4.50
C ARG A 26 -14.11 -8.22 -5.62
N GLY A 27 -14.62 -7.05 -5.24
CA GLY A 27 -15.08 -6.01 -6.16
C GLY A 27 -13.93 -5.19 -6.77
N VAL A 28 -12.89 -5.83 -7.30
CA VAL A 28 -11.67 -5.14 -7.80
C VAL A 28 -11.99 -4.08 -8.84
N ASN A 29 -13.04 -4.28 -9.64
CA ASN A 29 -13.45 -3.30 -10.64
C ASN A 29 -13.98 -1.99 -10.04
N SER A 30 -14.36 -1.96 -8.76
CA SER A 30 -14.75 -0.72 -8.07
C SER A 30 -13.58 0.26 -7.91
N LEU A 31 -12.34 -0.20 -8.07
CA LEU A 31 -11.17 0.67 -8.19
C LEU A 31 -11.30 1.71 -9.32
N ASN A 32 -12.00 1.39 -10.42
CA ASN A 32 -12.29 2.37 -11.47
C ASN A 32 -13.18 3.54 -10.98
N HIS A 33 -13.92 3.32 -9.91
CA HIS A 33 -14.82 4.32 -9.33
C HIS A 33 -14.15 5.10 -8.20
N TYR A 34 -13.39 4.39 -7.34
CA TYR A 34 -12.84 4.97 -6.11
C TYR A 34 -11.40 5.45 -6.24
N TYR A 35 -10.68 5.11 -7.29
CA TYR A 35 -9.30 5.55 -7.52
C TYR A 35 -9.26 6.45 -8.75
N SER A 36 -8.58 7.59 -8.66
CA SER A 36 -8.43 8.47 -9.83
C SER A 36 -7.61 7.77 -10.93
N ASP A 37 -7.86 8.17 -12.19
CA ASP A 37 -7.18 7.58 -13.34
C ASP A 37 -5.65 7.71 -13.25
N ASP A 38 -5.18 8.75 -12.61
CA ASP A 38 -3.77 9.12 -12.44
C ASP A 38 -3.22 8.85 -11.03
N ILE A 39 -3.93 8.06 -10.21
CA ILE A 39 -3.50 7.69 -8.85
C ILE A 39 -2.03 7.30 -8.79
N ILE A 40 -1.34 7.74 -7.75
CA ILE A 40 0.01 7.28 -7.45
C ILE A 40 -0.03 6.48 -6.13
N VAL A 41 0.30 5.20 -6.22
CA VAL A 41 0.45 4.32 -5.05
C VAL A 41 1.93 4.07 -4.82
N ARG A 42 2.44 4.50 -3.67
CA ARG A 42 3.83 4.34 -3.27
C ARG A 42 3.95 3.28 -2.20
N SER A 43 4.93 2.42 -2.36
CA SER A 43 5.32 1.43 -1.35
C SER A 43 6.84 1.33 -1.28
N PRO A 44 7.41 0.71 -0.24
CA PRO A 44 8.86 0.46 -0.21
C PRO A 44 9.37 -0.37 -1.38
N ALA A 45 8.51 -1.19 -1.99
CA ALA A 45 8.89 -2.08 -3.09
C ALA A 45 8.68 -1.47 -4.48
N SER A 46 7.79 -0.48 -4.63
CA SER A 46 7.42 0.05 -5.96
C SER A 46 6.63 1.35 -5.89
N VAL A 47 6.61 2.04 -7.03
CA VAL A 47 5.65 3.12 -7.32
C VAL A 47 4.76 2.65 -8.47
N VAL A 48 3.45 2.62 -8.23
CA VAL A 48 2.44 2.24 -9.23
C VAL A 48 1.67 3.50 -9.63
N ILE A 49 1.58 3.79 -10.91
CA ILE A 49 0.90 4.98 -11.45
C ILE A 49 -0.28 4.54 -12.30
N GLY A 50 -1.44 5.14 -12.03
CA GLY A 50 -2.69 4.92 -12.73
C GLY A 50 -3.52 3.77 -12.19
N ASN A 51 -4.85 3.96 -12.19
CA ASN A 51 -5.79 3.00 -11.60
C ASN A 51 -5.77 1.63 -12.30
N GLN A 52 -5.52 1.56 -13.60
CA GLN A 52 -5.42 0.29 -14.32
C GLN A 52 -4.21 -0.54 -13.87
N ALA A 53 -3.09 0.13 -13.55
CA ALA A 53 -1.92 -0.54 -12.99
C ALA A 53 -2.20 -1.03 -11.55
N VAL A 54 -2.94 -0.26 -10.75
CA VAL A 54 -3.38 -0.67 -9.40
C VAL A 54 -4.32 -1.88 -9.49
N ILE A 55 -5.30 -1.88 -10.41
CA ILE A 55 -6.20 -3.01 -10.64
C ILE A 55 -5.39 -4.27 -10.99
N LYS A 56 -4.45 -4.15 -11.92
CA LYS A 56 -3.56 -5.27 -12.31
C LYS A 56 -2.75 -5.81 -11.11
N ALA A 57 -2.17 -4.91 -10.31
CA ALA A 57 -1.42 -5.29 -9.10
C ALA A 57 -2.31 -5.94 -8.03
N THR A 58 -3.57 -5.50 -7.91
CA THR A 58 -4.56 -6.07 -7.00
C THR A 58 -4.92 -7.50 -7.42
N TYR A 59 -5.17 -7.75 -8.70
CA TYR A 59 -5.40 -9.12 -9.20
C TYR A 59 -4.18 -10.01 -8.97
N ALA A 60 -2.97 -9.55 -9.28
CA ALA A 60 -1.75 -10.33 -9.01
C ALA A 60 -1.60 -10.68 -7.53
N THR A 61 -1.97 -9.76 -6.63
CA THR A 61 -1.99 -10.04 -5.19
C THR A 61 -3.04 -11.10 -4.82
N LEU A 62 -4.22 -11.06 -5.44
CA LEU A 62 -5.29 -12.05 -5.20
C LEU A 62 -4.98 -13.40 -5.83
N ASP A 63 -4.22 -13.46 -6.93
CA ASP A 63 -3.74 -14.72 -7.49
C ASP A 63 -2.74 -15.41 -6.54
N GLU A 64 -1.88 -14.65 -5.88
CA GLU A 64 -0.92 -15.17 -4.90
C GLU A 64 -1.60 -15.50 -3.55
N PHE A 65 -2.57 -14.67 -3.13
CA PHE A 65 -3.28 -14.74 -1.84
C PHE A 65 -4.81 -14.68 -2.03
N PRO A 66 -5.45 -15.75 -2.57
CA PRO A 66 -6.86 -15.70 -2.97
C PRO A 66 -7.84 -15.52 -1.79
N ASP A 67 -7.45 -15.92 -0.59
CA ASP A 67 -8.25 -15.78 0.64
C ASP A 67 -7.91 -14.54 1.46
N ARG A 68 -7.08 -13.63 0.93
CA ARG A 68 -6.65 -12.43 1.65
C ARG A 68 -7.82 -11.61 2.16
N GLN A 69 -7.70 -11.19 3.44
CA GLN A 69 -8.62 -10.28 4.11
C GLN A 69 -7.87 -9.07 4.64
N LEU A 70 -8.54 -7.92 4.65
CA LEU A 70 -8.06 -6.66 5.18
C LEU A 70 -9.03 -6.16 6.26
N LEU A 71 -8.72 -6.46 7.51
CA LEU A 71 -9.53 -6.09 8.66
C LEU A 71 -9.07 -4.73 9.19
N GLY A 72 -9.89 -3.69 9.02
CA GLY A 72 -9.61 -2.36 9.54
C GLY A 72 -9.56 -2.36 11.07
N GLU A 73 -8.43 -1.94 11.65
CA GLU A 73 -8.27 -1.81 13.10
C GLU A 73 -8.53 -0.37 13.55
N ASP A 74 -8.13 0.63 12.76
CA ASP A 74 -8.26 2.04 13.10
C ASP A 74 -8.14 2.92 11.86
N VAL A 75 -8.83 4.06 11.85
CA VAL A 75 -8.71 5.11 10.82
C VAL A 75 -8.54 6.47 11.50
N ILE A 76 -7.35 7.02 11.39
CA ILE A 76 -7.06 8.40 11.78
C ILE A 76 -7.24 9.27 10.54
N TRP A 77 -7.85 10.44 10.66
CA TRP A 77 -8.14 11.28 9.53
C TRP A 77 -8.13 12.77 9.84
N SER A 78 -8.01 13.59 8.79
CA SER A 78 -8.08 15.06 8.86
C SER A 78 -8.54 15.63 7.52
N GLY A 79 -8.80 16.92 7.49
CA GLY A 79 -9.23 17.63 6.29
C GLY A 79 -10.74 17.82 6.19
N THR A 80 -11.16 18.37 5.07
CA THR A 80 -12.57 18.60 4.74
C THR A 80 -12.89 18.06 3.35
N PRO A 81 -14.17 17.74 3.05
CA PRO A 81 -14.54 17.28 1.72
C PRO A 81 -14.17 18.27 0.59
N GLU A 82 -14.19 19.58 0.88
CA GLU A 82 -13.93 20.65 -0.07
C GLU A 82 -12.43 20.78 -0.39
N GLU A 83 -11.58 20.66 0.62
CA GLU A 83 -10.13 20.80 0.49
C GLU A 83 -9.45 19.50 0.11
N GLY A 84 -10.02 18.39 0.58
CA GLY A 84 -9.50 17.04 0.50
C GLY A 84 -9.34 16.42 1.89
N MET A 85 -9.49 15.12 1.95
CA MET A 85 -9.45 14.31 3.16
C MET A 85 -8.20 13.45 3.18
N LEU A 86 -7.48 13.44 4.30
CA LEU A 86 -6.35 12.55 4.54
C LEU A 86 -6.75 11.47 5.54
N SER A 87 -6.36 10.23 5.29
CA SER A 87 -6.49 9.13 6.25
C SER A 87 -5.18 8.39 6.43
N SER A 88 -5.01 7.84 7.63
CA SER A 88 -4.06 6.76 7.91
C SER A 88 -4.87 5.58 8.43
N HIS A 89 -4.87 4.49 7.66
CA HIS A 89 -5.67 3.30 7.92
C HIS A 89 -4.77 2.16 8.38
N ARG A 90 -4.90 1.76 9.65
CA ARG A 90 -4.23 0.58 10.19
C ARG A 90 -5.06 -0.67 9.95
N ILE A 91 -4.44 -1.66 9.34
CA ILE A 91 -5.10 -2.87 8.84
C ILE A 91 -4.39 -4.10 9.39
N LEU A 92 -5.15 -5.07 9.90
CA LEU A 92 -4.70 -6.43 10.10
C LEU A 92 -5.01 -7.24 8.84
N SER A 93 -3.99 -7.79 8.20
CA SER A 93 -4.16 -8.66 7.02
C SER A 93 -3.92 -10.12 7.39
N THR A 94 -4.81 -10.98 6.90
CA THR A 94 -4.64 -12.44 6.93
C THR A 94 -4.67 -12.97 5.51
N ALA A 95 -3.89 -14.02 5.23
CA ALA A 95 -3.84 -14.64 3.90
C ALA A 95 -3.22 -16.03 3.98
N THR A 96 -3.47 -16.86 2.94
CA THR A 96 -2.72 -18.10 2.71
C THR A 96 -1.91 -17.96 1.42
N HIS A 97 -0.61 -18.21 1.48
CA HIS A 97 0.27 -18.17 0.30
C HIS A 97 0.00 -19.40 -0.59
N SER A 98 -1.09 -19.33 -1.36
CA SER A 98 -1.64 -20.45 -2.16
C SER A 98 -1.28 -20.36 -3.65
N GLY A 99 -0.92 -19.16 -4.13
CA GLY A 99 -0.50 -18.91 -5.50
C GLY A 99 0.99 -18.59 -5.61
N ASN A 100 1.52 -18.66 -6.81
CA ASN A 100 2.87 -18.18 -7.11
C ASN A 100 2.82 -16.67 -7.33
N GLY A 101 3.82 -15.94 -6.85
CA GLY A 101 3.86 -14.47 -6.99
C GLY A 101 5.18 -13.87 -6.57
N VAL A 102 5.13 -12.68 -6.02
CA VAL A 102 6.33 -11.91 -5.61
C VAL A 102 7.12 -12.57 -4.47
N PHE A 103 6.48 -13.45 -3.69
CA PHE A 103 7.14 -14.24 -2.64
C PHE A 103 7.56 -15.64 -3.12
N GLY A 104 7.54 -15.89 -4.44
CA GLY A 104 7.98 -17.13 -5.05
C GLY A 104 6.86 -18.15 -5.25
N LYS A 105 7.18 -19.44 -5.10
CA LYS A 105 6.22 -20.53 -5.26
C LYS A 105 5.32 -20.65 -4.04
N ALA A 106 4.05 -20.99 -4.27
CA ALA A 106 3.07 -21.27 -3.25
C ALA A 106 3.61 -22.23 -2.17
N THR A 107 3.49 -21.82 -0.90
CA THR A 107 3.97 -22.60 0.26
C THR A 107 2.83 -23.21 1.07
N GLY A 108 1.59 -22.72 0.88
CA GLY A 108 0.45 -23.07 1.73
C GLY A 108 0.50 -22.43 3.12
N THR A 109 1.47 -21.58 3.40
CA THR A 109 1.65 -20.95 4.71
C THR A 109 0.55 -19.90 4.96
N LYS A 110 -0.04 -19.96 6.14
CA LYS A 110 -0.96 -18.92 6.62
C LYS A 110 -0.15 -17.76 7.19
N LEU A 111 -0.51 -16.55 6.77
CA LEU A 111 0.15 -15.31 7.12
C LEU A 111 -0.79 -14.41 7.92
N ILE A 112 -0.21 -13.68 8.87
CA ILE A 112 -0.84 -12.57 9.58
C ILE A 112 0.16 -11.43 9.70
N TYR A 113 -0.20 -10.23 9.23
CA TYR A 113 0.67 -9.08 9.24
C TYR A 113 -0.11 -7.77 9.22
N ARG A 114 0.54 -6.67 9.55
CA ARG A 114 -0.09 -5.35 9.50
C ARG A 114 0.26 -4.59 8.24
N VAL A 115 -0.65 -3.70 7.90
CA VAL A 115 -0.52 -2.75 6.80
C VAL A 115 -0.95 -1.38 7.30
N ILE A 116 -0.26 -0.34 6.85
CA ILE A 116 -0.70 1.04 6.95
C ILE A 116 -0.94 1.54 5.52
N ALA A 117 -2.11 2.13 5.30
CA ALA A 117 -2.45 2.81 4.06
C ALA A 117 -2.79 4.28 4.39
N ASP A 118 -1.94 5.19 3.93
CA ASP A 118 -2.19 6.62 4.01
C ASP A 118 -2.76 7.09 2.67
N CYS A 119 -3.96 7.66 2.69
CA CYS A 119 -4.67 8.03 1.48
C CYS A 119 -5.05 9.51 1.50
N HIS A 120 -4.93 10.17 0.36
CA HIS A 120 -5.64 11.43 0.09
C HIS A 120 -6.86 11.15 -0.79
N ALA A 121 -8.03 11.64 -0.35
CA ALA A 121 -9.29 11.45 -1.05
C ALA A 121 -10.01 12.77 -1.28
N LYS A 122 -10.55 12.96 -2.47
CA LYS A 122 -11.41 14.09 -2.84
C LYS A 122 -12.40 13.67 -3.91
N ASN A 123 -13.62 14.20 -3.87
CA ASN A 123 -14.66 13.93 -4.87
C ASN A 123 -14.89 12.42 -5.08
N ASN A 124 -14.97 11.67 -3.98
CA ASN A 124 -15.17 10.22 -3.97
C ASN A 124 -14.02 9.39 -4.58
N GLN A 125 -12.84 9.98 -4.77
CA GLN A 125 -11.70 9.27 -5.34
C GLN A 125 -10.46 9.41 -4.45
N ILE A 126 -9.75 8.30 -4.26
CA ILE A 126 -8.38 8.26 -3.76
C ILE A 126 -7.48 8.68 -4.91
N ASN A 127 -6.66 9.70 -4.73
CA ASN A 127 -5.76 10.23 -5.77
C ASN A 127 -4.29 10.19 -5.38
N ASP A 128 -3.97 9.82 -4.14
CA ASP A 128 -2.62 9.57 -3.66
C ASP A 128 -2.67 8.54 -2.54
N GLU A 129 -1.74 7.57 -2.56
CA GLU A 129 -1.69 6.51 -1.55
C GLU A 129 -0.24 6.15 -1.21
N TRP A 130 0.05 6.04 0.10
CA TRP A 130 1.24 5.38 0.64
C TRP A 130 0.84 4.09 1.30
N LEU A 131 1.44 2.98 0.87
CA LEU A 131 1.07 1.64 1.30
C LEU A 131 2.28 0.92 1.88
N ILE A 132 2.30 0.76 3.21
CA ILE A 132 3.36 0.10 3.94
C ILE A 132 2.86 -1.24 4.48
N ARG A 133 3.42 -2.33 3.97
CA ARG A 133 3.18 -3.69 4.48
C ARG A 133 4.34 -4.11 5.36
N ASP A 134 4.08 -4.85 6.42
CA ASP A 134 5.12 -5.49 7.22
C ASP A 134 5.75 -6.66 6.44
N LEU A 135 6.65 -6.31 5.50
CA LEU A 135 7.35 -7.29 4.68
C LEU A 135 8.24 -8.21 5.54
N GLY A 136 8.78 -7.68 6.63
CA GLY A 136 9.57 -8.48 7.58
C GLY A 136 8.75 -9.63 8.17
N ALA A 137 7.54 -9.35 8.64
CA ALA A 137 6.63 -10.38 9.15
C ALA A 137 6.23 -11.39 8.07
N ILE A 138 5.96 -10.94 6.84
CA ILE A 138 5.60 -11.82 5.73
C ILE A 138 6.75 -12.79 5.42
N VAL A 139 7.95 -12.29 5.14
CA VAL A 139 9.08 -13.12 4.71
C VAL A 139 9.53 -14.09 5.78
N GLN A 140 9.50 -13.67 7.06
CA GLN A 140 9.83 -14.57 8.19
C GLN A 140 8.83 -15.72 8.31
N GLN A 141 7.52 -15.46 8.19
CA GLN A 141 6.49 -16.50 8.22
C GLN A 141 6.61 -17.45 7.04
N LEU A 142 7.11 -16.99 5.88
CA LEU A 142 7.40 -17.81 4.71
C LEU A 142 8.73 -18.60 4.83
N GLY A 143 9.48 -18.42 5.92
CA GLY A 143 10.72 -19.15 6.19
C GLY A 143 11.97 -18.51 5.56
N TRP A 144 11.89 -17.24 5.13
CA TRP A 144 13.02 -16.48 4.61
C TRP A 144 13.68 -15.66 5.72
N THR A 145 14.97 -15.38 5.58
CA THR A 145 15.59 -14.26 6.28
C THR A 145 15.36 -12.97 5.51
N ALA A 146 15.37 -11.83 6.18
CA ALA A 146 15.26 -10.53 5.53
C ALA A 146 16.38 -10.31 4.48
N GLU A 147 17.59 -10.82 4.79
CA GLU A 147 18.75 -10.72 3.92
C GLU A 147 18.60 -11.56 2.64
N ASP A 148 18.13 -12.80 2.75
CA ASP A 148 17.92 -13.66 1.59
C ASP A 148 16.83 -13.10 0.69
N TYR A 149 15.74 -12.57 1.28
CA TYR A 149 14.70 -11.91 0.52
C TYR A 149 15.21 -10.65 -0.19
N ALA A 150 15.99 -9.81 0.49
CA ALA A 150 16.57 -8.61 -0.13
C ALA A 150 17.52 -8.97 -1.28
N ARG A 151 18.35 -10.01 -1.13
CA ARG A 151 19.21 -10.51 -2.22
C ARG A 151 18.40 -10.99 -3.42
N GLN A 152 17.29 -11.69 -3.17
CA GLN A 152 16.41 -12.13 -4.24
C GLN A 152 15.79 -10.95 -4.98
N GLN A 153 15.28 -9.94 -4.24
CA GLN A 153 14.72 -8.73 -4.86
C GLN A 153 15.74 -8.01 -5.73
N ILE A 154 16.97 -7.82 -5.23
CA ILE A 154 18.07 -7.22 -6.01
C ILE A 154 18.35 -8.03 -7.28
N ALA A 155 18.34 -9.36 -7.19
CA ALA A 155 18.56 -10.23 -8.36
C ALA A 155 17.43 -10.09 -9.38
N ASP A 156 16.17 -10.05 -8.92
CA ASP A 156 14.98 -9.91 -9.77
C ASP A 156 14.94 -8.54 -10.47
N GLU A 157 15.47 -7.49 -9.84
CA GLU A 157 15.63 -6.16 -10.43
C GLU A 157 16.80 -6.07 -11.44
N GLY A 158 17.53 -7.15 -11.67
CA GLY A 158 18.65 -7.22 -12.61
C GLY A 158 20.04 -7.10 -11.98
N GLY A 159 20.11 -7.18 -10.65
CA GLY A 159 21.35 -7.18 -9.87
C GLY A 159 21.73 -5.81 -9.31
N PRO A 160 22.82 -5.75 -8.53
CA PRO A 160 23.16 -4.56 -7.72
C PRO A 160 23.53 -3.31 -8.54
N ASN A 161 23.78 -3.46 -9.83
CA ASN A 161 24.14 -2.32 -10.69
C ASN A 161 22.92 -1.65 -11.35
N VAL A 162 21.74 -2.29 -11.33
CA VAL A 162 20.51 -1.79 -11.97
C VAL A 162 19.34 -1.63 -11.00
N CYS A 163 19.44 -2.19 -9.78
CA CYS A 163 18.44 -1.98 -8.75
C CYS A 163 18.37 -0.51 -8.32
N MET A 164 17.25 -0.12 -7.73
CA MET A 164 17.03 1.24 -7.24
C MET A 164 18.13 1.62 -6.25
N LYS A 165 18.77 2.76 -6.50
CA LYS A 165 19.84 3.31 -5.67
C LYS A 165 19.28 4.22 -4.58
N PRO A 166 20.07 4.48 -3.51
CA PRO A 166 19.70 5.46 -2.51
C PRO A 166 19.33 6.81 -3.10
N PHE A 167 18.39 7.49 -2.52
CA PHE A 167 17.85 8.75 -3.02
C PHE A 167 18.91 9.83 -3.24
N SER A 168 19.95 9.84 -2.41
CA SER A 168 21.10 10.75 -2.52
C SER A 168 21.88 10.64 -3.83
N GLU A 169 21.74 9.53 -4.55
CA GLU A 169 22.41 9.35 -5.85
C GLU A 169 21.61 9.93 -7.03
N TYR A 170 20.34 10.30 -6.80
CA TYR A 170 19.45 10.79 -7.87
C TYR A 170 19.28 12.30 -7.89
N SER A 171 19.56 13.01 -6.80
CA SER A 171 19.32 14.45 -6.73
C SER A 171 20.07 15.10 -5.57
N ASP A 172 21.00 15.99 -5.88
CA ASP A 172 21.68 16.85 -4.90
C ASP A 172 20.68 17.78 -4.18
N ALA A 173 19.62 18.20 -4.85
CA ALA A 173 18.63 19.12 -4.28
C ALA A 173 17.79 18.50 -3.14
N VAL A 174 17.61 17.19 -3.14
CA VAL A 174 16.82 16.47 -2.12
C VAL A 174 17.67 16.06 -0.92
N SER A 175 18.96 15.79 -1.11
CA SER A 175 19.88 15.44 -0.03
C SER A 175 20.04 16.57 0.99
N TYR A 176 19.96 17.81 0.59
CA TYR A 176 20.07 18.98 1.47
C TYR A 176 18.86 19.16 2.38
N THR A 177 17.66 18.80 1.95
CA THR A 177 16.45 18.92 2.78
C THR A 177 16.43 17.91 3.93
N HIS A 178 17.03 16.76 3.77
CA HIS A 178 17.15 15.76 4.84
C HIS A 178 18.27 16.06 5.83
N LEU A 179 19.33 16.72 5.41
CA LEU A 179 20.48 17.07 6.27
C LEU A 179 20.26 18.34 7.10
N THR A 180 19.27 19.17 6.75
CA THR A 180 19.03 20.46 7.40
C THR A 180 17.81 20.50 8.32
N LEU A 181 17.16 19.38 8.58
CA LEU A 181 16.17 19.34 9.67
C LEU A 181 16.89 19.58 10.99
N PRO A 182 16.70 20.76 11.64
CA PRO A 182 17.32 21.01 12.92
C PRO A 182 16.73 20.02 13.92
N THR A 183 17.57 19.14 14.44
CA THR A 183 17.27 18.42 15.66
C THR A 183 17.16 19.43 16.81
N LYS A 184 16.07 20.15 16.90
CA LYS A 184 15.72 20.83 18.15
C LYS A 184 15.41 19.72 19.17
N ARG A 185 16.40 19.38 19.99
CA ARG A 185 16.12 18.80 21.28
C ARG A 185 15.21 19.77 22.00
N ILE A 186 13.97 19.37 22.20
CA ILE A 186 13.11 19.99 23.22
C ILE A 186 13.65 19.46 24.53
N VAL A 187 14.28 20.37 25.29
CA VAL A 187 14.65 20.15 26.70
C VAL A 187 13.42 20.32 27.54
#